data_b9e96e2c7e3b9ad3769049d4cbca9db9
#
_entry.id   b9e96e2c7e3b9ad3769049d4cbca9db9
#
_cell.length_a   1.000
_cell.length_b   1.000
_cell.length_c   1.000
_cell.angle_alpha   90.00
_cell.angle_beta   90.00
_cell.angle_gamma   90.00
#
_symmetry.space_group_name_H-M   'P 1'
#
loop_
_entity.id
_entity.type
_entity.pdbx_description
1 polymer ?
#
loop_
_entity_poly.entity_id
_entity_poly.type
_entity_poly.pdbx_seq_one_letter_code
_entity_poly.pdbx_strand_id
1 'polypeptide(L)'
;MRVLIAADSFKDALSAQRVCRAIAEGFCAGFPAAEVREFPLADGGEGLSEVLAFHLGGEMVSVNTTDPLGRPCAASYLLAQGGGLAFLESAQAAGLERLGPSERNPLYTSTFGVGLLIRDAVRRGARQIYLGLGGTATNDAGTGMAAALGFVFRDAHGHALAPRGENLSDVAAIEASGVLPELLSCRFQALCDVNNPLFGPEGAAYTFAPQKGADPDAVACLDRGLRHICPLLEGAHREAYGQPLHTHLQDLPGSGAAGGLGAGVMAFLNGQLRPGSDAVLDMVGFDDAVLGADLILTGEGRLDGQTARGKLVHGVCQRAARYGVPVVALCGAVEASAEQVRSMGLLAAFSISLQPQPLERALENTALDLAHSAAQLGAIWRHWAQR
;
A
#
# COMPACT_ATOMS: atom_id res chain seq x y z
N MET A 1 23.27 8.76 -23.21
CA MET A 1 22.63 7.64 -22.48
C MET A 1 21.57 8.23 -21.58
N ARG A 2 20.34 7.77 -21.72
CA ARG A 2 19.18 8.19 -20.91
C ARG A 2 18.89 7.13 -19.87
N VAL A 3 18.90 7.50 -18.61
CA VAL A 3 18.70 6.60 -17.47
C VAL A 3 17.44 7.03 -16.71
N LEU A 4 16.51 6.11 -16.56
CA LEU A 4 15.31 6.29 -15.74
C LEU A 4 15.55 5.67 -14.36
N ILE A 5 15.39 6.46 -13.30
CA ILE A 5 15.51 5.95 -11.93
C ILE A 5 14.12 5.78 -11.36
N ALA A 6 13.68 4.55 -11.25
CA ALA A 6 12.30 4.18 -10.91
C ALA A 6 12.30 3.24 -9.69
N ALA A 7 12.42 3.83 -8.49
CA ALA A 7 12.59 3.08 -7.24
C ALA A 7 11.49 3.35 -6.23
N ASP A 8 11.24 2.36 -5.37
CA ASP A 8 10.39 2.47 -4.19
C ASP A 8 11.14 3.11 -3.01
N SER A 9 10.40 3.38 -1.95
CA SER A 9 10.95 3.75 -0.65
C SER A 9 11.77 2.61 -0.05
N PHE A 10 12.77 2.96 0.76
CA PHE A 10 13.46 1.99 1.61
C PHE A 10 12.87 2.16 3.01
N LYS A 11 12.01 1.23 3.37
CA LYS A 11 11.25 1.28 4.61
C LYS A 11 12.17 1.58 5.81
N ASP A 12 11.70 2.45 6.69
CA ASP A 12 12.41 2.93 7.88
C ASP A 12 13.72 3.72 7.59
N ALA A 13 14.06 3.97 6.30
CA ALA A 13 15.28 4.66 5.90
C ALA A 13 15.05 5.89 5.01
N LEU A 14 14.48 5.71 3.80
CA LEU A 14 14.34 6.78 2.81
C LEU A 14 13.02 6.72 2.06
N SER A 15 12.38 7.88 1.83
CA SER A 15 11.27 7.99 0.89
C SER A 15 11.71 7.72 -0.55
N ALA A 16 10.80 7.30 -1.43
CA ALA A 16 11.08 7.00 -2.83
C ALA A 16 11.76 8.15 -3.57
N GLN A 17 11.37 9.39 -3.31
CA GLN A 17 12.00 10.57 -3.90
C GLN A 17 13.47 10.68 -3.47
N ARG A 18 13.78 10.48 -2.19
CA ARG A 18 15.16 10.53 -1.69
C ARG A 18 16.02 9.38 -2.20
N VAL A 19 15.42 8.20 -2.37
CA VAL A 19 16.07 7.04 -3.01
C VAL A 19 16.44 7.37 -4.45
N CYS A 20 15.48 7.83 -5.26
CA CYS A 20 15.74 8.21 -6.65
C CYS A 20 16.83 9.29 -6.75
N ARG A 21 16.78 10.29 -5.88
CA ARG A 21 17.78 11.35 -5.84
C ARG A 21 19.18 10.85 -5.52
N ALA A 22 19.33 10.02 -4.50
CA ALA A 22 20.62 9.46 -4.13
C ALA A 22 21.23 8.60 -5.27
N ILE A 23 20.39 7.81 -5.95
CA ILE A 23 20.82 7.03 -7.12
C ILE A 23 21.22 7.96 -8.27
N ALA A 24 20.45 9.05 -8.53
CA ALA A 24 20.73 10.01 -9.59
C ALA A 24 22.07 10.73 -9.38
N GLU A 25 22.27 11.27 -8.19
CA GLU A 25 23.52 11.95 -7.81
C GLU A 25 24.72 11.03 -7.96
N GLY A 26 24.61 9.79 -7.46
CA GLY A 26 25.68 8.78 -7.59
C GLY A 26 25.96 8.42 -9.03
N PHE A 27 24.94 8.08 -9.80
CA PHE A 27 25.12 7.67 -11.20
C PHE A 27 25.75 8.79 -12.05
N CYS A 28 25.30 10.04 -11.87
CA CYS A 28 25.90 11.20 -12.54
C CYS A 28 27.35 11.43 -12.10
N ALA A 29 27.73 11.18 -10.86
CA ALA A 29 29.14 11.25 -10.43
C ALA A 29 30.02 10.22 -11.16
N GLY A 30 29.51 9.00 -11.41
CA GLY A 30 30.19 7.95 -12.18
C GLY A 30 30.17 8.18 -13.68
N PHE A 31 29.07 8.74 -14.21
CA PHE A 31 28.87 9.02 -15.64
C PHE A 31 28.26 10.42 -15.86
N PRO A 32 29.09 11.49 -15.84
CA PRO A 32 28.60 12.88 -15.94
C PRO A 32 27.87 13.23 -17.24
N ALA A 33 28.06 12.48 -18.32
CA ALA A 33 27.39 12.69 -19.59
C ALA A 33 26.04 11.93 -19.73
N ALA A 34 25.60 11.22 -18.68
CA ALA A 34 24.30 10.58 -18.67
C ALA A 34 23.19 11.62 -18.46
N GLU A 35 22.08 11.45 -19.16
CA GLU A 35 20.84 12.16 -18.92
C GLU A 35 20.00 11.31 -17.96
N VAL A 36 19.82 11.77 -16.73
CA VAL A 36 19.16 11.02 -15.68
C VAL A 36 17.82 11.67 -15.35
N ARG A 37 16.75 10.84 -15.30
CA ARG A 37 15.42 11.24 -14.89
C ARG A 37 15.00 10.51 -13.63
N GLU A 38 14.67 11.24 -12.57
CA GLU A 38 14.09 10.71 -11.36
C GLU A 38 12.60 10.42 -11.58
N PHE A 39 12.16 9.22 -11.15
CA PHE A 39 10.79 8.75 -11.33
C PHE A 39 10.39 7.90 -10.10
N PRO A 40 10.17 8.51 -8.93
CA PRO A 40 9.83 7.77 -7.72
C PRO A 40 8.55 6.97 -7.91
N LEU A 41 8.50 5.79 -7.31
CA LEU A 41 7.37 4.86 -7.39
C LEU A 41 6.94 4.43 -5.98
N ALA A 42 5.77 3.78 -5.89
CA ALA A 42 5.25 3.12 -4.70
C ALA A 42 4.47 1.86 -5.10
N ASP A 43 4.40 0.87 -4.21
CA ASP A 43 3.64 -0.37 -4.41
C ASP A 43 2.13 -0.23 -4.11
N GLY A 44 1.66 0.97 -3.78
CA GLY A 44 0.29 1.22 -3.33
C GLY A 44 0.12 1.20 -1.81
N GLY A 45 1.21 1.01 -1.07
CA GLY A 45 1.27 1.09 0.40
C GLY A 45 1.72 2.45 0.90
N GLU A 46 2.73 2.43 1.76
CA GLU A 46 3.33 3.62 2.39
C GLU A 46 4.02 4.53 1.37
N GLY A 47 3.82 5.86 1.49
CA GLY A 47 4.41 6.85 0.59
C GLY A 47 3.66 7.03 -0.74
N LEU A 48 2.54 6.36 -0.94
CA LEU A 48 1.70 6.48 -2.15
C LEU A 48 1.33 7.93 -2.43
N SER A 49 0.84 8.66 -1.43
CA SER A 49 0.38 10.05 -1.59
C SER A 49 1.52 10.99 -1.99
N GLU A 50 2.72 10.80 -1.44
CA GLU A 50 3.90 11.61 -1.80
C GLU A 50 4.36 11.34 -3.22
N VAL A 51 4.42 10.07 -3.62
CA VAL A 51 4.78 9.67 -5.00
C VAL A 51 3.79 10.23 -6.00
N LEU A 52 2.49 10.11 -5.73
CA LEU A 52 1.47 10.64 -6.64
C LEU A 52 1.45 12.18 -6.66
N ALA A 53 1.74 12.85 -5.54
CA ALA A 53 1.90 14.30 -5.52
C ALA A 53 3.08 14.76 -6.39
N PHE A 54 4.19 14.01 -6.42
CA PHE A 54 5.32 14.29 -7.29
C PHE A 54 4.94 14.25 -8.79
N HIS A 55 4.15 13.25 -9.20
CA HIS A 55 3.81 13.04 -10.61
C HIS A 55 2.58 13.84 -11.07
N LEU A 56 1.55 13.91 -10.24
CA LEU A 56 0.24 14.46 -10.61
C LEU A 56 0.01 15.87 -10.08
N GLY A 57 0.87 16.32 -9.16
CA GLY A 57 0.61 17.53 -8.38
C GLY A 57 -0.58 17.34 -7.43
N GLY A 58 -1.10 18.47 -6.91
CA GLY A 58 -2.22 18.45 -5.98
C GLY A 58 -1.86 19.05 -4.63
N GLU A 59 -2.76 18.92 -3.68
CA GLU A 59 -2.65 19.44 -2.32
C GLU A 59 -2.62 18.29 -1.31
N MET A 60 -1.63 18.29 -0.42
CA MET A 60 -1.63 17.41 0.76
C MET A 60 -2.55 18.01 1.83
N VAL A 61 -3.70 17.37 2.02
CA VAL A 61 -4.72 17.78 2.98
C VAL A 61 -4.49 17.11 4.31
N SER A 62 -4.29 17.90 5.37
CA SER A 62 -4.20 17.38 6.75
C SER A 62 -5.57 17.41 7.42
N VAL A 63 -5.95 16.32 8.08
CA VAL A 63 -7.27 16.11 8.71
C VAL A 63 -7.07 15.64 10.15
N ASN A 64 -7.87 16.21 11.07
CA ASN A 64 -8.00 15.66 12.41
C ASN A 64 -8.86 14.39 12.35
N THR A 65 -8.26 13.27 12.76
CA THR A 65 -8.88 11.95 12.74
C THR A 65 -8.57 11.20 14.04
N THR A 66 -8.70 9.88 14.04
CA THR A 66 -8.31 9.03 15.17
C THR A 66 -7.28 7.99 14.73
N ASP A 67 -6.41 7.62 15.68
CA ASP A 67 -5.51 6.49 15.54
C ASP A 67 -6.26 5.14 15.69
N PRO A 68 -5.58 3.98 15.57
CA PRO A 68 -6.24 2.67 15.69
C PRO A 68 -6.95 2.43 17.02
N LEU A 69 -6.54 3.09 18.09
CA LEU A 69 -7.14 2.98 19.44
C LEU A 69 -8.22 4.05 19.70
N GLY A 70 -8.55 4.88 18.72
CA GLY A 70 -9.55 5.94 18.83
C GLY A 70 -9.02 7.24 19.44
N ARG A 71 -7.72 7.41 19.65
CA ARG A 71 -7.12 8.63 20.17
C ARG A 71 -7.02 9.69 19.06
N PRO A 72 -7.27 10.99 19.36
CA PRO A 72 -7.12 12.04 18.35
C PRO A 72 -5.72 12.10 17.74
N CYS A 73 -5.65 12.18 16.42
CA CYS A 73 -4.41 12.37 15.69
C CYS A 73 -4.63 13.15 14.39
N ALA A 74 -3.55 13.65 13.79
CA ALA A 74 -3.56 14.17 12.45
C ALA A 74 -3.15 13.09 11.46
N ALA A 75 -3.78 13.08 10.30
CA ALA A 75 -3.42 12.25 9.15
C ALA A 75 -3.59 13.06 7.87
N SER A 76 -2.89 12.68 6.81
CA SER A 76 -2.92 13.41 5.55
C SER A 76 -3.27 12.52 4.38
N TYR A 77 -3.82 13.12 3.33
CA TYR A 77 -4.08 12.47 2.05
C TYR A 77 -3.85 13.47 0.90
N LEU A 78 -3.62 12.96 -0.31
CA LEU A 78 -3.47 13.80 -1.50
C LEU A 78 -4.84 14.07 -2.13
N LEU A 79 -5.13 15.35 -2.39
CA LEU A 79 -6.27 15.81 -3.17
C LEU A 79 -5.76 16.40 -4.49
N ALA A 80 -6.14 15.82 -5.61
CA ALA A 80 -5.65 16.16 -6.93
C ALA A 80 -6.77 16.50 -7.91
N GLN A 81 -6.41 16.94 -9.12
CA GLN A 81 -7.34 17.26 -10.22
C GLN A 81 -8.48 18.21 -9.80
N GLY A 82 -8.13 19.32 -9.16
CA GLY A 82 -9.12 20.31 -8.73
C GLY A 82 -10.10 19.80 -7.67
N GLY A 83 -9.72 18.79 -6.90
CA GLY A 83 -10.53 18.22 -5.82
C GLY A 83 -11.36 17.00 -6.20
N GLY A 84 -11.39 16.59 -7.47
CA GLY A 84 -12.19 15.44 -7.93
C GLY A 84 -11.58 14.08 -7.61
N LEU A 85 -10.27 14.02 -7.34
CA LEU A 85 -9.49 12.81 -7.15
C LEU A 85 -8.78 12.84 -5.79
N ALA A 86 -8.91 11.77 -5.00
CA ALA A 86 -8.23 11.64 -3.71
C ALA A 86 -7.44 10.34 -3.61
N PHE A 87 -6.25 10.42 -3.00
CA PHE A 87 -5.39 9.27 -2.70
C PHE A 87 -5.14 9.22 -1.20
N LEU A 88 -5.61 8.16 -0.58
CA LEU A 88 -5.54 7.93 0.86
C LEU A 88 -4.70 6.69 1.14
N GLU A 89 -3.99 6.73 2.26
CA GLU A 89 -3.29 5.58 2.81
C GLU A 89 -3.95 5.18 4.13
N SER A 90 -4.42 3.94 4.24
CA SER A 90 -5.07 3.46 5.47
C SER A 90 -4.14 3.54 6.69
N ALA A 91 -2.83 3.37 6.49
CA ALA A 91 -1.82 3.49 7.54
C ALA A 91 -1.73 4.90 8.14
N GLN A 92 -2.12 5.95 7.41
CA GLN A 92 -2.13 7.32 7.93
C GLN A 92 -3.06 7.50 9.15
N ALA A 93 -4.11 6.69 9.29
CA ALA A 93 -5.00 6.71 10.44
C ALA A 93 -5.01 5.37 11.20
N ALA A 94 -4.89 4.24 10.51
CA ALA A 94 -4.99 2.91 11.11
C ALA A 94 -3.65 2.14 11.10
N GLY A 95 -2.52 2.85 11.01
CA GLY A 95 -1.19 2.26 10.85
C GLY A 95 -0.64 1.58 12.09
N LEU A 96 0.16 0.52 11.87
CA LEU A 96 0.87 -0.19 12.93
C LEU A 96 1.94 0.69 13.61
N GLU A 97 2.49 1.64 12.87
CA GLU A 97 3.51 2.57 13.34
C GLU A 97 2.98 3.64 14.30
N ARG A 98 1.64 3.81 14.35
CA ARG A 98 0.98 4.69 15.32
C ARG A 98 0.89 4.09 16.72
N LEU A 99 1.27 2.81 16.87
CA LEU A 99 1.17 2.06 18.11
C LEU A 99 2.55 1.62 18.60
N GLY A 100 2.82 1.89 19.88
CA GLY A 100 3.96 1.28 20.56
C GLY A 100 3.83 -0.25 20.58
N PRO A 101 4.95 -1.00 20.67
CA PRO A 101 4.90 -2.46 20.66
C PRO A 101 3.94 -3.07 21.68
N SER A 102 3.82 -2.48 22.87
CA SER A 102 2.93 -2.95 23.96
C SER A 102 1.45 -2.60 23.73
N GLU A 103 1.13 -1.70 22.79
CA GLU A 103 -0.24 -1.29 22.47
C GLU A 103 -0.85 -2.11 21.33
N ARG A 104 -0.03 -2.93 20.66
CA ARG A 104 -0.42 -3.69 19.47
C ARG A 104 -1.31 -4.87 19.86
N ASN A 105 -2.59 -4.78 19.53
CA ASN A 105 -3.54 -5.89 19.64
C ASN A 105 -4.72 -5.65 18.68
N PRO A 106 -4.83 -6.43 17.59
CA PRO A 106 -5.85 -6.22 16.55
C PRO A 106 -7.28 -6.56 16.99
N LEU A 107 -7.50 -7.10 18.18
CA LEU A 107 -8.83 -7.22 18.77
C LEU A 107 -9.44 -5.86 19.10
N TYR A 108 -8.61 -4.88 19.51
CA TYR A 108 -9.07 -3.59 20.05
C TYR A 108 -8.86 -2.41 19.11
N THR A 109 -8.23 -2.63 17.98
CA THR A 109 -7.98 -1.58 16.98
C THR A 109 -9.12 -1.44 15.99
N SER A 110 -9.26 -0.25 15.39
CA SER A 110 -10.35 0.10 14.50
C SER A 110 -9.87 0.92 13.30
N THR A 111 -10.50 0.73 12.16
CA THR A 111 -10.33 1.53 10.93
C THR A 111 -11.17 2.81 10.94
N PHE A 112 -11.74 3.22 12.08
CA PHE A 112 -12.63 4.38 12.17
C PHE A 112 -11.99 5.67 11.61
N GLY A 113 -10.72 5.90 11.92
CA GLY A 113 -9.97 7.04 11.42
C GLY A 113 -9.84 7.07 9.89
N VAL A 114 -9.76 5.91 9.24
CA VAL A 114 -9.77 5.82 7.76
C VAL A 114 -11.08 6.33 7.19
N GLY A 115 -12.21 5.95 7.80
CA GLY A 115 -13.53 6.45 7.40
C GLY A 115 -13.66 7.98 7.55
N LEU A 116 -13.03 8.57 8.58
CA LEU A 116 -12.99 10.03 8.73
C LEU A 116 -12.22 10.72 7.59
N LEU A 117 -11.10 10.14 7.14
CA LEU A 117 -10.35 10.63 5.96
C LEU A 117 -11.22 10.57 4.70
N ILE A 118 -11.87 9.44 4.45
CA ILE A 118 -12.77 9.27 3.30
C ILE A 118 -13.89 10.31 3.35
N ARG A 119 -14.51 10.50 4.51
CA ARG A 119 -15.58 11.48 4.72
C ARG A 119 -15.13 12.90 4.40
N ASP A 120 -13.92 13.29 4.83
CA ASP A 120 -13.38 14.62 4.54
C ASP A 120 -13.11 14.77 3.03
N ALA A 121 -12.49 13.78 2.37
CA ALA A 121 -12.23 13.82 0.93
C ALA A 121 -13.52 13.95 0.10
N VAL A 122 -14.56 13.19 0.45
CA VAL A 122 -15.88 13.25 -0.21
C VAL A 122 -16.54 14.61 -0.02
N ARG A 123 -16.47 15.20 1.19
CA ARG A 123 -17.00 16.54 1.49
C ARG A 123 -16.25 17.65 0.76
N ARG A 124 -14.96 17.46 0.45
CA ARG A 124 -14.16 18.38 -0.37
C ARG A 124 -14.42 18.23 -1.87
N GLY A 125 -15.25 17.28 -2.27
CA GLY A 125 -15.65 17.09 -3.66
C GLY A 125 -15.05 15.90 -4.38
N ALA A 126 -14.20 15.10 -3.72
CA ALA A 126 -13.65 13.90 -4.34
C ALA A 126 -14.77 12.93 -4.74
N ARG A 127 -14.67 12.40 -5.96
CA ARG A 127 -15.60 11.41 -6.52
C ARG A 127 -14.89 10.17 -7.02
N GLN A 128 -13.59 10.22 -7.16
CA GLN A 128 -12.73 9.07 -7.42
C GLN A 128 -11.70 8.99 -6.29
N ILE A 129 -11.72 7.87 -5.57
CA ILE A 129 -10.94 7.71 -4.34
C ILE A 129 -10.15 6.41 -4.44
N TYR A 130 -8.84 6.54 -4.30
CA TYR A 130 -7.91 5.43 -4.18
C TYR A 130 -7.48 5.28 -2.73
N LEU A 131 -7.52 4.05 -2.21
CA LEU A 131 -7.15 3.73 -0.83
C LEU A 131 -6.06 2.67 -0.82
N GLY A 132 -4.86 3.04 -0.43
CA GLY A 132 -3.77 2.09 -0.16
C GLY A 132 -4.04 1.31 1.13
N LEU A 133 -3.97 -0.03 1.06
CA LEU A 133 -4.35 -0.89 2.19
C LEU A 133 -3.17 -1.35 3.06
N GLY A 134 -1.92 -1.02 2.70
CA GLY A 134 -0.72 -1.46 3.43
C GLY A 134 -0.61 -0.92 4.86
N GLY A 135 0.18 -1.58 5.70
CA GLY A 135 0.67 -1.06 6.98
C GLY A 135 -0.33 -0.96 8.14
N THR A 136 -1.54 -1.52 8.05
CA THR A 136 -2.57 -1.39 9.10
C THR A 136 -2.33 -2.23 10.35
N ALA A 137 -2.77 -1.70 11.52
CA ALA A 137 -2.78 -2.38 12.82
C ALA A 137 -4.09 -3.15 13.09
N THR A 138 -5.05 -3.12 12.17
CA THR A 138 -6.45 -3.51 12.41
C THR A 138 -6.79 -4.87 11.82
N ASN A 139 -7.84 -5.49 12.37
CA ASN A 139 -8.48 -6.71 11.84
C ASN A 139 -9.99 -6.65 12.10
N ASP A 140 -10.61 -5.57 11.65
CA ASP A 140 -12.02 -5.24 11.89
C ASP A 140 -12.90 -5.34 10.65
N ALA A 141 -12.44 -5.97 9.56
CA ALA A 141 -13.18 -6.07 8.29
C ALA A 141 -13.65 -4.71 7.72
N GLY A 142 -12.99 -3.60 8.10
CA GLY A 142 -13.39 -2.26 7.70
C GLY A 142 -14.65 -1.73 8.40
N THR A 143 -15.12 -2.39 9.47
CA THR A 143 -16.32 -1.95 10.22
C THR A 143 -16.12 -0.58 10.86
N GLY A 144 -14.89 -0.27 11.33
CA GLY A 144 -14.56 1.07 11.80
C GLY A 144 -14.72 2.13 10.73
N MET A 145 -14.17 1.90 9.56
CA MET A 145 -14.32 2.77 8.39
C MET A 145 -15.80 3.00 8.08
N ALA A 146 -16.58 1.94 8.02
CA ALA A 146 -18.01 2.00 7.75
C ALA A 146 -18.79 2.79 8.82
N ALA A 147 -18.47 2.59 10.09
CA ALA A 147 -19.12 3.34 11.18
C ALA A 147 -18.88 4.86 11.08
N ALA A 148 -17.68 5.29 10.72
CA ALA A 148 -17.38 6.72 10.49
C ALA A 148 -18.13 7.30 9.27
N LEU A 149 -18.61 6.43 8.38
CA LEU A 149 -19.37 6.78 7.17
C LEU A 149 -20.90 6.64 7.34
N GLY A 150 -21.36 6.21 8.55
CA GLY A 150 -22.77 6.21 8.91
C GLY A 150 -23.42 4.83 9.02
N PHE A 151 -22.69 3.73 8.85
CA PHE A 151 -23.19 2.40 9.13
C PHE A 151 -23.26 2.16 10.65
N VAL A 152 -24.23 1.38 11.11
CA VAL A 152 -24.39 1.02 12.52
C VAL A 152 -24.39 -0.48 12.67
N PHE A 153 -23.57 -0.98 13.60
CA PHE A 153 -23.43 -2.40 13.93
C PHE A 153 -24.20 -2.70 15.21
N ARG A 154 -25.07 -3.73 15.20
CA ARG A 154 -25.89 -4.10 16.36
C ARG A 154 -25.71 -5.57 16.75
N ASP A 155 -25.82 -5.81 18.05
CA ASP A 155 -25.92 -7.15 18.60
C ASP A 155 -27.33 -7.75 18.43
N ALA A 156 -27.52 -8.99 18.89
CA ALA A 156 -28.82 -9.68 18.87
C ALA A 156 -29.91 -9.02 19.73
N HIS A 157 -29.53 -8.10 20.63
CA HIS A 157 -30.45 -7.34 21.48
C HIS A 157 -30.73 -5.93 20.93
N GLY A 158 -30.13 -5.56 19.81
CA GLY A 158 -30.27 -4.25 19.19
C GLY A 158 -29.35 -3.17 19.75
N HIS A 159 -28.41 -3.49 20.64
CA HIS A 159 -27.45 -2.53 21.16
C HIS A 159 -26.36 -2.27 20.12
N ALA A 160 -25.89 -1.02 20.06
CA ALA A 160 -24.80 -0.66 19.18
C ALA A 160 -23.46 -1.24 19.68
N LEU A 161 -22.72 -1.88 18.77
CA LEU A 161 -21.41 -2.44 19.04
C LEU A 161 -20.30 -1.49 18.57
N ALA A 162 -19.21 -1.42 19.34
CA ALA A 162 -17.99 -0.76 18.88
C ALA A 162 -17.39 -1.52 17.68
N PRO A 163 -17.05 -0.85 16.57
CA PRO A 163 -16.54 -1.49 15.36
C PRO A 163 -15.06 -1.85 15.54
N ARG A 164 -14.81 -3.03 16.11
CA ARG A 164 -13.48 -3.59 16.43
C ARG A 164 -13.45 -5.08 16.17
N GLY A 165 -12.23 -5.63 16.04
CA GLY A 165 -12.01 -7.05 15.77
C GLY A 165 -12.68 -7.99 16.79
N GLU A 166 -12.64 -7.66 18.08
CA GLU A 166 -13.24 -8.47 19.16
C GLU A 166 -14.77 -8.66 19.01
N ASN A 167 -15.45 -7.67 18.45
CA ASN A 167 -16.93 -7.63 18.39
C ASN A 167 -17.50 -8.21 17.08
N LEU A 168 -16.67 -8.62 16.12
CA LEU A 168 -17.16 -9.10 14.84
C LEU A 168 -18.11 -10.31 14.94
N SER A 169 -17.87 -11.21 15.92
CA SER A 169 -18.71 -12.38 16.16
C SER A 169 -20.07 -12.06 16.80
N ASP A 170 -20.20 -10.89 17.42
CA ASP A 170 -21.42 -10.48 18.12
C ASP A 170 -22.36 -9.62 17.25
N VAL A 171 -21.90 -9.23 16.05
CA VAL A 171 -22.73 -8.46 15.11
C VAL A 171 -23.87 -9.33 14.61
N ALA A 172 -25.11 -8.90 14.86
CA ALA A 172 -26.31 -9.55 14.37
C ALA A 172 -26.95 -8.79 13.20
N ALA A 173 -26.76 -7.47 13.12
CA ALA A 173 -27.29 -6.63 12.05
C ALA A 173 -26.32 -5.47 11.72
N ILE A 174 -26.33 -5.06 10.46
CA ILE A 174 -25.64 -3.87 9.95
C ILE A 174 -26.69 -2.99 9.29
N GLU A 175 -26.87 -1.76 9.81
CA GLU A 175 -27.82 -0.80 9.30
C GLU A 175 -27.12 0.24 8.41
N ALA A 176 -27.66 0.51 7.22
CA ALA A 176 -27.11 1.46 6.26
C ALA A 176 -27.87 2.79 6.19
N SER A 177 -28.91 3.00 7.01
CA SER A 177 -29.82 4.18 6.94
C SER A 177 -29.13 5.53 7.24
N GLY A 178 -27.97 5.51 7.91
CA GLY A 178 -27.19 6.71 8.24
C GLY A 178 -26.06 7.02 7.25
N VAL A 179 -25.93 6.24 6.18
CA VAL A 179 -24.82 6.38 5.21
C VAL A 179 -24.90 7.72 4.48
N LEU A 180 -23.75 8.37 4.33
CA LEU A 180 -23.62 9.62 3.57
C LEU A 180 -24.05 9.41 2.12
N PRO A 181 -25.07 10.13 1.61
CA PRO A 181 -25.58 9.94 0.25
C PRO A 181 -24.52 10.17 -0.84
N GLU A 182 -23.56 11.07 -0.59
CA GLU A 182 -22.49 11.41 -1.51
C GLU A 182 -21.59 10.20 -1.83
N LEU A 183 -21.47 9.23 -0.91
CA LEU A 183 -20.69 8.01 -1.12
C LEU A 183 -21.23 7.18 -2.30
N LEU A 184 -22.55 7.18 -2.52
CA LEU A 184 -23.19 6.43 -3.60
C LEU A 184 -22.77 6.90 -5.00
N SER A 185 -22.30 8.16 -5.11
CA SER A 185 -21.79 8.75 -6.35
C SER A 185 -20.28 8.65 -6.52
N CYS A 186 -19.57 8.12 -5.53
CA CYS A 186 -18.12 7.98 -5.55
C CYS A 186 -17.69 6.64 -6.15
N ARG A 187 -16.52 6.64 -6.78
CA ARG A 187 -15.83 5.42 -7.23
C ARG A 187 -14.66 5.15 -6.30
N PHE A 188 -14.61 3.95 -5.73
CA PHE A 188 -13.55 3.54 -4.82
C PHE A 188 -12.70 2.44 -5.44
N GLN A 189 -11.39 2.59 -5.33
CA GLN A 189 -10.42 1.54 -5.66
C GLN A 189 -9.49 1.34 -4.47
N ALA A 190 -9.42 0.12 -3.96
CA ALA A 190 -8.46 -0.24 -2.94
C ALA A 190 -7.24 -0.88 -3.60
N LEU A 191 -6.06 -0.37 -3.26
CA LEU A 191 -4.78 -0.79 -3.81
C LEU A 191 -4.15 -1.83 -2.90
N CYS A 192 -3.90 -3.03 -3.42
CA CYS A 192 -3.48 -4.17 -2.64
C CYS A 192 -2.71 -5.19 -3.48
N ASP A 193 -1.51 -5.56 -3.06
CA ASP A 193 -0.65 -6.55 -3.75
C ASP A 193 -0.67 -7.95 -3.09
N VAL A 194 -1.61 -8.18 -2.13
CA VAL A 194 -1.81 -9.50 -1.53
C VAL A 194 -3.11 -10.12 -2.01
N ASN A 195 -3.13 -11.45 -2.15
CA ASN A 195 -4.26 -12.22 -2.65
C ASN A 195 -4.96 -13.05 -1.55
N ASN A 196 -4.64 -12.80 -0.28
CA ASN A 196 -5.18 -13.55 0.84
C ASN A 196 -6.71 -13.44 0.90
N PRO A 197 -7.44 -14.57 1.13
CA PRO A 197 -8.87 -14.56 1.34
C PRO A 197 -9.23 -13.90 2.67
N LEU A 198 -10.50 -13.60 2.90
CA LEU A 198 -10.97 -12.90 4.09
C LEU A 198 -10.67 -13.69 5.37
N PHE A 199 -10.93 -15.00 5.38
CA PHE A 199 -10.76 -15.88 6.53
C PHE A 199 -10.20 -17.26 6.13
N GLY A 200 -9.89 -18.09 7.10
CA GLY A 200 -9.30 -19.42 6.94
C GLY A 200 -7.78 -19.42 7.12
N PRO A 201 -7.11 -20.56 6.90
CA PRO A 201 -5.67 -20.72 7.21
C PRO A 201 -4.75 -19.72 6.48
N GLU A 202 -5.13 -19.28 5.28
CA GLU A 202 -4.42 -18.26 4.48
C GLU A 202 -5.11 -16.89 4.58
N GLY A 203 -6.13 -16.75 5.42
CA GLY A 203 -6.94 -15.55 5.58
C GLY A 203 -6.25 -14.45 6.38
N ALA A 204 -6.95 -13.33 6.52
CA ALA A 204 -6.46 -12.11 7.14
C ALA A 204 -5.91 -12.33 8.55
N ALA A 205 -6.63 -13.06 9.41
CA ALA A 205 -6.24 -13.24 10.80
C ALA A 205 -4.98 -14.12 10.93
N TYR A 206 -4.97 -15.30 10.32
CA TYR A 206 -3.84 -16.22 10.43
C TYR A 206 -2.56 -15.68 9.78
N THR A 207 -2.68 -14.95 8.68
CA THR A 207 -1.51 -14.43 7.96
C THR A 207 -0.97 -13.15 8.59
N PHE A 208 -1.83 -12.21 8.99
CA PHE A 208 -1.38 -10.86 9.31
C PHE A 208 -1.59 -10.43 10.77
N ALA A 209 -2.47 -11.09 11.54
CA ALA A 209 -2.72 -10.66 12.91
C ALA A 209 -1.55 -10.88 13.88
N PRO A 210 -0.69 -11.93 13.73
CA PRO A 210 0.46 -12.12 14.62
C PRO A 210 1.43 -10.93 14.61
N GLN A 211 1.76 -10.36 13.46
CA GLN A 211 2.63 -9.18 13.38
C GLN A 211 1.99 -7.91 13.97
N LYS A 212 0.66 -7.91 14.15
CA LYS A 212 -0.11 -6.83 14.79
C LYS A 212 -0.29 -7.06 16.30
N GLY A 213 0.36 -8.09 16.87
CA GLY A 213 0.36 -8.39 18.30
C GLY A 213 -0.69 -9.40 18.76
N ALA A 214 -1.35 -10.11 17.84
CA ALA A 214 -2.29 -11.17 18.19
C ALA A 214 -1.56 -12.44 18.67
N ASP A 215 -1.95 -12.98 19.80
CA ASP A 215 -1.62 -14.34 20.21
C ASP A 215 -2.50 -15.37 19.47
N PRO A 216 -2.24 -16.69 19.61
CA PRO A 216 -2.99 -17.71 18.90
C PRO A 216 -4.50 -17.70 19.20
N ASP A 217 -4.92 -17.35 20.42
CA ASP A 217 -6.33 -17.29 20.80
C ASP A 217 -7.03 -16.08 20.15
N ALA A 218 -6.35 -14.93 20.12
CA ALA A 218 -6.79 -13.74 19.43
C ALA A 218 -6.92 -13.99 17.90
N VAL A 219 -5.94 -14.67 17.28
CA VAL A 219 -6.00 -15.05 15.85
C VAL A 219 -7.24 -15.91 15.58
N ALA A 220 -7.49 -16.94 16.41
CA ALA A 220 -8.66 -17.80 16.23
C ALA A 220 -9.98 -17.03 16.46
N CYS A 221 -10.01 -16.09 17.40
CA CYS A 221 -11.17 -15.21 17.64
C CYS A 221 -11.45 -14.33 16.42
N LEU A 222 -10.42 -13.67 15.89
CA LEU A 222 -10.53 -12.79 14.71
C LEU A 222 -10.99 -13.55 13.46
N ASP A 223 -10.44 -14.76 13.21
CA ASP A 223 -10.87 -15.58 12.05
C ASP A 223 -12.36 -15.98 12.16
N ARG A 224 -12.80 -16.41 13.36
CA ARG A 224 -14.23 -16.67 13.58
C ARG A 224 -15.09 -15.44 13.35
N GLY A 225 -14.64 -14.27 13.83
CA GLY A 225 -15.31 -12.99 13.61
C GLY A 225 -15.44 -12.63 12.14
N LEU A 226 -14.37 -12.75 11.37
CA LEU A 226 -14.37 -12.49 9.92
C LEU A 226 -15.28 -13.44 9.16
N ARG A 227 -15.30 -14.72 9.54
CA ARG A 227 -16.22 -15.72 8.96
C ARG A 227 -17.67 -15.40 9.27
N HIS A 228 -17.96 -14.99 10.52
CA HIS A 228 -19.30 -14.65 10.97
C HIS A 228 -19.84 -13.41 10.26
N ILE A 229 -19.03 -12.34 10.15
CA ILE A 229 -19.50 -11.07 9.60
C ILE A 229 -19.63 -11.09 8.07
N CYS A 230 -18.94 -12.00 7.36
CA CYS A 230 -18.89 -12.04 5.90
C CYS A 230 -20.29 -11.99 5.23
N PRO A 231 -21.26 -12.85 5.56
CA PRO A 231 -22.61 -12.77 4.97
C PRO A 231 -23.36 -11.49 5.36
N LEU A 232 -23.07 -10.90 6.53
CA LEU A 232 -23.68 -9.63 6.95
C LEU A 232 -23.14 -8.47 6.14
N LEU A 233 -21.85 -8.47 5.76
CA LEU A 233 -21.24 -7.50 4.86
C LEU A 233 -21.92 -7.54 3.48
N GLU A 234 -22.15 -8.73 2.93
CA GLU A 234 -22.87 -8.91 1.66
C GLU A 234 -24.32 -8.42 1.74
N GLY A 235 -24.96 -8.63 2.90
CA GLY A 235 -26.29 -8.10 3.21
C GLY A 235 -26.35 -6.57 3.25
N ALA A 236 -25.39 -5.95 3.96
CA ALA A 236 -25.25 -4.50 4.07
C ALA A 236 -24.99 -3.84 2.71
N HIS A 237 -24.17 -4.47 1.85
CA HIS A 237 -23.98 -4.01 0.47
C HIS A 237 -25.30 -3.96 -0.30
N ARG A 238 -26.08 -5.03 -0.22
CA ARG A 238 -27.38 -5.10 -0.91
C ARG A 238 -28.36 -4.03 -0.40
N GLU A 239 -28.36 -3.76 0.90
CA GLU A 239 -29.19 -2.71 1.50
C GLU A 239 -28.77 -1.32 1.00
N ALA A 240 -27.45 -1.02 1.02
CA ALA A 240 -26.92 0.29 0.66
C ALA A 240 -27.02 0.60 -0.84
N TYR A 241 -26.78 -0.39 -1.70
CA TYR A 241 -26.63 -0.21 -3.17
C TYR A 241 -27.77 -0.82 -3.97
N GLY A 242 -28.73 -1.49 -3.35
CA GLY A 242 -29.89 -2.09 -4.04
C GLY A 242 -29.58 -3.34 -4.90
N GLN A 243 -28.36 -3.84 -4.88
CA GLN A 243 -27.90 -4.98 -5.66
C GLN A 243 -26.90 -5.84 -4.87
N PRO A 244 -26.84 -7.16 -5.11
CA PRO A 244 -25.82 -8.00 -4.48
C PRO A 244 -24.44 -7.72 -5.06
N LEU A 245 -23.39 -8.07 -4.30
CA LEU A 245 -22.03 -8.17 -4.85
C LEU A 245 -22.00 -9.20 -5.99
N HIS A 246 -21.19 -8.94 -7.00
CA HIS A 246 -21.04 -9.84 -8.15
C HIS A 246 -20.34 -11.17 -7.81
N THR A 247 -19.56 -11.20 -6.72
CA THR A 247 -18.82 -12.37 -6.25
C THR A 247 -18.86 -12.38 -4.73
N HIS A 248 -18.90 -13.56 -4.10
CA HIS A 248 -18.83 -13.69 -2.66
C HIS A 248 -17.50 -13.19 -2.12
N LEU A 249 -17.52 -12.42 -1.03
CA LEU A 249 -16.33 -11.82 -0.44
C LEU A 249 -15.26 -12.85 -0.03
N GLN A 250 -15.69 -14.04 0.40
CA GLN A 250 -14.79 -15.13 0.76
C GLN A 250 -13.96 -15.67 -0.41
N ASP A 251 -14.49 -15.58 -1.64
CA ASP A 251 -13.86 -16.14 -2.85
C ASP A 251 -13.01 -15.10 -3.60
N LEU A 252 -12.97 -13.86 -3.11
CA LEU A 252 -12.26 -12.77 -3.75
C LEU A 252 -10.81 -12.67 -3.26
N PRO A 253 -9.81 -12.80 -4.14
CA PRO A 253 -8.42 -12.52 -3.81
C PRO A 253 -8.25 -11.11 -3.27
N GLY A 254 -7.53 -10.97 -2.17
CA GLY A 254 -7.27 -9.68 -1.54
C GLY A 254 -8.37 -9.19 -0.58
N SER A 255 -9.49 -9.88 -0.47
CA SER A 255 -10.54 -9.53 0.51
C SER A 255 -10.02 -9.51 1.96
N GLY A 256 -9.02 -10.33 2.28
CA GLY A 256 -8.35 -10.37 3.58
C GLY A 256 -7.29 -9.29 3.80
N ALA A 257 -6.96 -8.50 2.78
CA ALA A 257 -5.97 -7.44 2.91
C ALA A 257 -6.31 -6.47 4.05
N ALA A 258 -5.27 -6.03 4.78
CA ALA A 258 -5.41 -5.06 5.87
C ALA A 258 -6.43 -5.50 6.94
N GLY A 259 -6.47 -6.80 7.28
CA GLY A 259 -7.39 -7.32 8.31
C GLY A 259 -8.85 -7.32 7.87
N GLY A 260 -9.11 -7.56 6.59
CA GLY A 260 -10.42 -7.56 5.97
C GLY A 260 -10.92 -6.19 5.51
N LEU A 261 -10.08 -5.13 5.58
CA LEU A 261 -10.43 -3.81 5.04
C LEU A 261 -10.72 -3.88 3.54
N GLY A 262 -10.03 -4.79 2.78
CA GLY A 262 -10.34 -5.07 1.39
C GLY A 262 -11.80 -5.48 1.19
N ALA A 263 -12.30 -6.43 1.96
CA ALA A 263 -13.71 -6.82 1.96
C ALA A 263 -14.64 -5.65 2.38
N GLY A 264 -14.21 -4.85 3.38
CA GLY A 264 -14.94 -3.66 3.82
C GLY A 264 -15.11 -2.61 2.72
N VAL A 265 -14.07 -2.33 1.93
CA VAL A 265 -14.15 -1.42 0.79
C VAL A 265 -15.15 -1.91 -0.25
N MET A 266 -15.17 -3.20 -0.52
CA MET A 266 -16.12 -3.76 -1.48
C MET A 266 -17.54 -3.70 -0.94
N ALA A 267 -17.77 -4.11 0.32
CA ALA A 267 -19.09 -4.19 0.91
C ALA A 267 -19.70 -2.81 1.20
N PHE A 268 -18.95 -1.92 1.81
CA PHE A 268 -19.47 -0.64 2.31
C PHE A 268 -19.32 0.51 1.32
N LEU A 269 -18.41 0.42 0.36
CA LEU A 269 -18.12 1.51 -0.59
C LEU A 269 -18.37 1.11 -2.06
N ASN A 270 -18.90 -0.11 -2.31
CA ASN A 270 -19.01 -0.66 -3.67
C ASN A 270 -17.71 -0.53 -4.46
N GLY A 271 -16.58 -0.65 -3.75
CA GLY A 271 -15.26 -0.45 -4.31
C GLY A 271 -14.71 -1.70 -5.00
N GLN A 272 -13.62 -1.52 -5.71
CA GLN A 272 -12.90 -2.59 -6.40
C GLN A 272 -11.50 -2.75 -5.81
N LEU A 273 -11.01 -3.99 -5.71
CA LEU A 273 -9.61 -4.27 -5.40
C LEU A 273 -8.80 -4.25 -6.70
N ARG A 274 -7.62 -3.65 -6.62
CA ARG A 274 -6.70 -3.55 -7.75
C ARG A 274 -5.26 -3.76 -7.25
N PRO A 275 -4.40 -4.48 -8.03
CA PRO A 275 -2.98 -4.54 -7.72
C PRO A 275 -2.39 -3.13 -7.60
N GLY A 276 -1.74 -2.86 -6.46
CA GLY A 276 -1.25 -1.52 -6.13
C GLY A 276 -0.15 -1.07 -7.07
N SER A 277 0.87 -1.92 -7.27
CA SER A 277 1.99 -1.64 -8.15
C SER A 277 1.54 -1.33 -9.58
N ASP A 278 0.65 -2.14 -10.16
CA ASP A 278 0.12 -1.89 -11.52
C ASP A 278 -0.68 -0.59 -11.60
N ALA A 279 -1.52 -0.34 -10.59
CA ALA A 279 -2.32 0.87 -10.55
C ALA A 279 -1.46 2.13 -10.49
N VAL A 280 -0.41 2.12 -9.64
CA VAL A 280 0.52 3.25 -9.53
C VAL A 280 1.26 3.48 -10.85
N LEU A 281 1.83 2.41 -11.44
CA LEU A 281 2.54 2.51 -12.73
C LEU A 281 1.66 3.10 -13.85
N ASP A 282 0.35 2.72 -13.88
CA ASP A 282 -0.60 3.32 -14.84
C ASP A 282 -0.85 4.80 -14.53
N MET A 283 -1.12 5.14 -13.27
CA MET A 283 -1.46 6.51 -12.87
C MET A 283 -0.34 7.51 -13.12
N VAL A 284 0.91 7.08 -12.93
CA VAL A 284 2.09 7.94 -13.14
C VAL A 284 2.59 7.97 -14.59
N GLY A 285 1.97 7.19 -15.50
CA GLY A 285 2.38 7.14 -16.91
C GLY A 285 3.75 6.50 -17.09
N PHE A 286 4.03 5.41 -16.37
CA PHE A 286 5.35 4.78 -16.38
C PHE A 286 5.75 4.28 -17.78
N ASP A 287 4.83 3.73 -18.57
CA ASP A 287 5.11 3.27 -19.93
C ASP A 287 5.66 4.40 -20.83
N ASP A 288 5.12 5.62 -20.70
CA ASP A 288 5.63 6.79 -21.41
C ASP A 288 7.02 7.22 -20.93
N ALA A 289 7.29 7.04 -19.62
CA ALA A 289 8.59 7.36 -19.05
C ALA A 289 9.70 6.40 -19.49
N VAL A 290 9.35 5.14 -19.76
CA VAL A 290 10.29 4.11 -20.27
C VAL A 290 10.68 4.39 -21.72
N LEU A 291 9.81 5.05 -22.50
CA LEU A 291 10.08 5.34 -23.91
C LEU A 291 11.37 6.14 -24.07
N GLY A 292 12.33 5.50 -24.74
CA GLY A 292 13.63 6.09 -25.04
C GLY A 292 14.63 6.08 -23.87
N ALA A 293 14.36 5.40 -22.76
CA ALA A 293 15.37 5.09 -21.78
C ALA A 293 16.30 3.99 -22.30
N ASP A 294 17.59 4.11 -22.01
CA ASP A 294 18.62 3.10 -22.34
C ASP A 294 18.84 2.13 -21.16
N LEU A 295 18.47 2.56 -19.96
CA LEU A 295 18.62 1.80 -18.71
C LEU A 295 17.57 2.28 -17.69
N ILE A 296 17.02 1.33 -16.91
CA ILE A 296 16.25 1.63 -15.70
C ILE A 296 17.06 1.17 -14.50
N LEU A 297 17.21 2.08 -13.51
CA LEU A 297 17.66 1.74 -12.17
C LEU A 297 16.44 1.72 -11.26
N THR A 298 16.18 0.59 -10.62
CA THR A 298 15.11 0.42 -9.65
C THR A 298 15.69 0.04 -8.28
N GLY A 299 14.85 -0.06 -7.26
CA GLY A 299 15.29 -0.51 -5.94
C GLY A 299 14.16 -0.56 -4.94
N GLU A 300 14.42 -1.32 -3.89
CA GLU A 300 13.58 -1.48 -2.69
C GLU A 300 14.45 -1.84 -1.49
N GLY A 301 13.89 -1.76 -0.28
CA GLY A 301 14.66 -2.10 0.93
C GLY A 301 15.17 -3.55 0.96
N ARG A 302 14.37 -4.51 0.43
CA ARG A 302 14.71 -5.95 0.46
C ARG A 302 14.14 -6.67 -0.74
N LEU A 303 15.01 -7.24 -1.55
CA LEU A 303 14.67 -8.06 -2.69
C LEU A 303 14.67 -9.54 -2.28
N ASP A 304 13.51 -10.16 -2.16
CA ASP A 304 13.34 -11.56 -1.76
C ASP A 304 12.45 -12.36 -2.74
N GLY A 305 12.17 -13.63 -2.41
CA GLY A 305 11.33 -14.49 -3.25
C GLY A 305 9.86 -14.04 -3.34
N GLN A 306 9.38 -13.13 -2.49
CA GLN A 306 8.03 -12.57 -2.57
C GLN A 306 7.96 -11.44 -3.60
N THR A 307 9.05 -10.74 -3.87
CA THR A 307 9.17 -9.70 -4.91
C THR A 307 8.80 -10.25 -6.29
N ALA A 308 9.08 -11.54 -6.56
CA ALA A 308 8.70 -12.23 -7.80
C ALA A 308 7.17 -12.41 -7.98
N ARG A 309 6.37 -12.17 -6.95
CA ARG A 309 4.91 -12.44 -6.96
C ARG A 309 4.02 -11.19 -7.12
N GLY A 310 4.50 -10.16 -7.82
CA GLY A 310 3.66 -9.00 -8.16
C GLY A 310 4.00 -7.70 -7.42
N LYS A 311 5.17 -7.62 -6.80
CA LYS A 311 5.67 -6.36 -6.22
C LYS A 311 6.21 -5.41 -7.30
N LEU A 312 6.41 -4.15 -6.92
CA LEU A 312 6.75 -3.04 -7.81
C LEU A 312 7.93 -3.32 -8.75
N VAL A 313 9.03 -3.91 -8.25
CA VAL A 313 10.21 -4.24 -9.07
C VAL A 313 9.84 -5.18 -10.23
N HIS A 314 8.99 -6.18 -9.98
CA HIS A 314 8.51 -7.08 -11.03
C HIS A 314 7.66 -6.33 -12.07
N GLY A 315 6.75 -5.46 -11.62
CA GLY A 315 5.92 -4.61 -12.50
C GLY A 315 6.78 -3.69 -13.39
N VAL A 316 7.81 -3.06 -12.82
CA VAL A 316 8.80 -2.26 -13.55
C VAL A 316 9.48 -3.11 -14.63
N CYS A 317 9.97 -4.31 -14.28
CA CYS A 317 10.64 -5.20 -15.22
C CYS A 317 9.71 -5.67 -16.36
N GLN A 318 8.47 -6.03 -16.05
CA GLN A 318 7.50 -6.45 -17.06
C GLN A 318 7.20 -5.34 -18.08
N ARG A 319 7.06 -4.10 -17.62
CA ARG A 319 6.81 -2.95 -18.51
C ARG A 319 8.06 -2.60 -19.31
N ALA A 320 9.23 -2.55 -18.67
CA ALA A 320 10.50 -2.30 -19.34
C ALA A 320 10.80 -3.32 -20.46
N ALA A 321 10.47 -4.59 -20.23
CA ALA A 321 10.66 -5.67 -21.21
C ALA A 321 9.87 -5.45 -22.51
N ARG A 322 8.72 -4.81 -22.48
CA ARG A 322 7.91 -4.47 -23.66
C ARG A 322 8.66 -3.52 -24.62
N TYR A 323 9.57 -2.73 -24.07
CA TYR A 323 10.37 -1.73 -24.78
C TYR A 323 11.83 -2.15 -24.95
N GLY A 324 12.21 -3.35 -24.46
CA GLY A 324 13.57 -3.87 -24.54
C GLY A 324 14.57 -3.13 -23.65
N VAL A 325 14.11 -2.41 -22.63
CA VAL A 325 14.96 -1.61 -21.73
C VAL A 325 15.45 -2.49 -20.58
N PRO A 326 16.78 -2.62 -20.35
CA PRO A 326 17.33 -3.37 -19.24
C PRO A 326 17.05 -2.69 -17.90
N VAL A 327 16.82 -3.52 -16.86
CA VAL A 327 16.53 -3.06 -15.49
C VAL A 327 17.58 -3.59 -14.53
N VAL A 328 18.19 -2.72 -13.73
CA VAL A 328 19.12 -3.07 -12.66
C VAL A 328 18.55 -2.61 -11.33
N ALA A 329 18.56 -3.48 -10.31
CA ALA A 329 18.08 -3.16 -8.98
C ALA A 329 19.24 -2.86 -8.02
N LEU A 330 19.07 -1.77 -7.22
CA LEU A 330 19.87 -1.44 -6.05
C LEU A 330 19.00 -1.63 -4.81
N CYS A 331 19.36 -2.56 -3.93
CA CYS A 331 18.50 -2.94 -2.80
C CYS A 331 19.28 -2.89 -1.48
N GLY A 332 18.60 -2.64 -0.37
CA GLY A 332 19.20 -2.71 0.96
C GLY A 332 19.75 -4.12 1.25
N ALA A 333 18.95 -5.14 0.94
CA ALA A 333 19.35 -6.54 0.99
C ALA A 333 18.88 -7.29 -0.26
N VAL A 334 19.68 -8.25 -0.74
CA VAL A 334 19.32 -9.14 -1.85
C VAL A 334 19.37 -10.57 -1.33
N GLU A 335 18.20 -11.18 -1.14
CA GLU A 335 18.04 -12.58 -0.69
C GLU A 335 17.63 -13.49 -1.85
N ALA A 336 17.25 -12.90 -2.98
CA ALA A 336 16.90 -13.63 -4.19
C ALA A 336 18.15 -14.27 -4.83
N SER A 337 18.04 -15.53 -5.25
CA SER A 337 19.08 -16.20 -6.03
C SER A 337 19.25 -15.56 -7.41
N ALA A 338 20.39 -15.79 -8.05
CA ALA A 338 20.63 -15.29 -9.41
C ALA A 338 19.59 -15.80 -10.43
N GLU A 339 19.00 -16.97 -10.22
CA GLU A 339 17.91 -17.50 -11.04
C GLU A 339 16.61 -16.71 -10.80
N GLN A 340 16.27 -16.43 -9.55
CA GLN A 340 15.12 -15.61 -9.18
C GLN A 340 15.26 -14.17 -9.72
N VAL A 341 16.44 -13.55 -9.61
CA VAL A 341 16.72 -12.22 -10.18
C VAL A 341 16.41 -12.21 -11.69
N ARG A 342 16.92 -13.22 -12.43
CA ARG A 342 16.63 -13.33 -13.87
C ARG A 342 15.15 -13.60 -14.17
N SER A 343 14.47 -14.42 -13.37
CA SER A 343 13.06 -14.73 -13.56
C SER A 343 12.13 -13.53 -13.30
N MET A 344 12.58 -12.58 -12.48
CA MET A 344 11.90 -11.30 -12.29
C MET A 344 12.04 -10.34 -13.49
N GLY A 345 12.96 -10.62 -14.42
CA GLY A 345 13.29 -9.77 -15.57
C GLY A 345 14.40 -8.75 -15.29
N LEU A 346 15.09 -8.84 -14.14
CA LEU A 346 16.24 -8.00 -13.83
C LEU A 346 17.49 -8.46 -14.60
N LEU A 347 18.23 -7.50 -15.13
CA LEU A 347 19.57 -7.73 -15.67
C LEU A 347 20.54 -8.09 -14.53
N ALA A 348 20.47 -7.37 -13.43
CA ALA A 348 21.26 -7.60 -12.21
C ALA A 348 20.57 -6.98 -10.99
N ALA A 349 20.92 -7.47 -9.81
CA ALA A 349 20.54 -6.88 -8.53
C ALA A 349 21.78 -6.81 -7.62
N PHE A 350 21.95 -5.67 -6.95
CA PHE A 350 23.06 -5.41 -6.05
C PHE A 350 22.55 -4.98 -4.68
N SER A 351 23.15 -5.54 -3.62
CA SER A 351 23.02 -4.96 -2.29
C SER A 351 23.87 -3.68 -2.22
N ILE A 352 23.30 -2.64 -1.63
CA ILE A 352 24.00 -1.37 -1.41
C ILE A 352 24.90 -1.42 -0.17
N SER A 353 24.82 -2.47 0.66
CA SER A 353 25.64 -2.61 1.85
C SER A 353 27.11 -2.74 1.48
N LEU A 354 27.89 -1.71 1.75
CA LEU A 354 29.30 -1.65 1.38
C LEU A 354 30.19 -2.48 2.31
N GLN A 355 29.71 -2.74 3.54
CA GLN A 355 30.41 -3.52 4.56
C GLN A 355 29.41 -4.12 5.56
N PRO A 356 29.75 -5.18 6.28
CA PRO A 356 28.98 -5.67 7.39
C PRO A 356 28.78 -4.58 8.45
N GLN A 357 27.53 -4.26 8.80
CA GLN A 357 27.20 -3.23 9.81
C GLN A 357 25.85 -3.57 10.48
N PRO A 358 25.61 -3.07 11.72
CA PRO A 358 24.31 -3.19 12.36
C PRO A 358 23.22 -2.52 11.53
N LEU A 359 21.98 -3.06 11.61
CA LEU A 359 20.84 -2.58 10.83
C LEU A 359 20.60 -1.06 11.01
N GLU A 360 20.68 -0.56 12.24
CA GLU A 360 20.50 0.87 12.52
C GLU A 360 21.44 1.75 11.68
N ARG A 361 22.73 1.38 11.61
CA ARG A 361 23.70 2.09 10.77
C ARG A 361 23.46 1.92 9.29
N ALA A 362 22.99 0.74 8.86
CA ALA A 362 22.63 0.52 7.47
C ALA A 362 21.47 1.43 7.05
N LEU A 363 20.47 1.61 7.92
CA LEU A 363 19.35 2.52 7.68
C LEU A 363 19.81 3.98 7.61
N GLU A 364 20.68 4.41 8.54
CA GLU A 364 21.23 5.78 8.56
C GLU A 364 22.09 6.09 7.32
N ASN A 365 22.86 5.12 6.83
CA ASN A 365 23.79 5.29 5.71
C ASN A 365 23.14 5.04 4.34
N THR A 366 21.88 4.67 4.27
CA THR A 366 21.19 4.23 3.03
C THR A 366 21.42 5.20 1.86
N ALA A 367 21.32 6.50 2.07
CA ALA A 367 21.52 7.49 1.00
C ALA A 367 22.97 7.49 0.46
N LEU A 368 23.96 7.41 1.35
CA LEU A 368 25.37 7.37 0.97
C LEU A 368 25.73 6.07 0.25
N ASP A 369 25.23 4.95 0.75
CA ASP A 369 25.48 3.63 0.20
C ASP A 369 24.83 3.48 -1.18
N LEU A 370 23.61 4.02 -1.38
CA LEU A 370 22.95 4.13 -2.68
C LEU A 370 23.76 4.95 -3.67
N ALA A 371 24.17 6.16 -3.28
CA ALA A 371 24.96 7.05 -4.13
C ALA A 371 26.29 6.42 -4.52
N HIS A 372 26.98 5.78 -3.58
CA HIS A 372 28.23 5.07 -3.85
C HIS A 372 28.04 3.90 -4.84
N SER A 373 27.06 3.05 -4.62
CA SER A 373 26.76 1.91 -5.50
C SER A 373 26.36 2.36 -6.90
N ALA A 374 25.54 3.42 -6.99
CA ALA A 374 25.15 4.03 -8.26
C ALA A 374 26.33 4.64 -9.02
N ALA A 375 27.31 5.25 -8.30
CA ALA A 375 28.52 5.81 -8.92
C ALA A 375 29.37 4.70 -9.55
N GLN A 376 29.51 3.55 -8.90
CA GLN A 376 30.20 2.40 -9.46
C GLN A 376 29.52 1.90 -10.76
N LEU A 377 28.18 1.80 -10.75
CA LEU A 377 27.41 1.45 -11.96
C LEU A 377 27.60 2.50 -13.06
N GLY A 378 27.53 3.78 -12.73
CA GLY A 378 27.76 4.85 -13.70
C GLY A 378 29.14 4.76 -14.35
N ALA A 379 30.19 4.46 -13.58
CA ALA A 379 31.55 4.27 -14.11
C ALA A 379 31.64 3.08 -15.06
N ILE A 380 30.97 1.94 -14.75
CA ILE A 380 30.89 0.77 -15.63
C ILE A 380 30.22 1.13 -16.95
N TRP A 381 29.04 1.77 -16.91
CA TRP A 381 28.29 2.15 -18.10
C TRP A 381 29.02 3.19 -18.96
N ARG A 382 29.70 4.16 -18.34
CA ARG A 382 30.55 5.12 -19.06
C ARG A 382 31.63 4.42 -19.86
N HIS A 383 32.28 3.38 -19.28
CA HIS A 383 33.32 2.64 -19.99
C HIS A 383 32.79 1.94 -21.24
N TRP A 384 31.58 1.37 -21.16
CA TRP A 384 30.96 0.67 -22.30
C TRP A 384 30.39 1.62 -23.35
N ALA A 385 29.87 2.78 -22.95
CA ALA A 385 29.30 3.78 -23.84
C ALA A 385 30.38 4.53 -24.69
N GLN A 386 31.65 4.43 -24.32
CA GLN A 386 32.78 5.04 -25.02
C GLN A 386 33.43 4.08 -26.03
N ARG A 387 32.96 2.87 -26.15
CA ARG A 387 33.41 1.87 -27.13
C ARG A 387 32.41 1.73 -28.26
#